data_6566a36cdbac0ac1ed0fa2734439e866
#
_entry.id   6566a36cdbac0ac1ed0fa2734439e866
#
_cell.length_a   1.000
_cell.length_b   1.000
_cell.length_c   1.000
_cell.angle_alpha   90.00
_cell.angle_beta   90.00
_cell.angle_gamma   90.00
#
_symmetry.space_group_name_H-M   'P 1'
#
loop_
_entity.id
_entity.type
_entity.pdbx_description
1 polymer ?
#
loop_
_entity_poly.entity_id
_entity_poly.type
_entity_poly.pdbx_seq_one_letter_code
_entity_poly.pdbx_strand_id
1 'polypeptide(L)'
;MKIKEIYFILSFFLIAACSDSSNSKNVIKPLEVKSTVEKLNIVRPLPNPNKNAYFGDLHVHTGNSFDAYTFGTINTPKDAYKYARGNAIVHPSGYLIQLSRPLDFYAVTDHGIFMGLMKVAADTTSEFSKYEFTKPLHNLNES
;
A
#
# COMPACT_ATOMS: atom_id res chain seq x y z
N MET A 1 26.59 -59.23 23.24
CA MET A 1 27.75 -58.32 23.23
C MET A 1 27.22 -56.93 23.52
N LYS A 2 27.64 -56.33 24.64
CA LYS A 2 26.98 -55.17 25.28
C LYS A 2 27.28 -53.87 24.56
N ILE A 3 26.25 -53.13 24.17
CA ILE A 3 26.35 -51.80 23.61
C ILE A 3 26.49 -50.84 24.78
N LYS A 4 27.58 -50.09 24.79
CA LYS A 4 27.88 -49.08 25.81
C LYS A 4 27.05 -47.85 25.58
N GLU A 5 26.34 -47.40 26.59
CA GLU A 5 25.62 -46.16 26.64
C GLU A 5 26.59 -44.98 26.62
N ILE A 6 26.42 -44.12 25.63
CA ILE A 6 27.10 -42.83 25.59
C ILE A 6 26.13 -41.82 26.21
N TYR A 7 26.43 -41.42 27.45
CA TYR A 7 25.74 -40.33 28.13
C TYR A 7 26.15 -39.00 27.49
N PHE A 8 25.22 -38.40 26.74
CA PHE A 8 25.36 -37.04 26.27
C PHE A 8 24.86 -36.11 27.38
N ILE A 9 25.79 -35.48 28.10
CA ILE A 9 25.46 -34.47 29.09
C ILE A 9 25.02 -33.21 28.34
N LEU A 10 23.70 -33.03 28.20
CA LEU A 10 23.12 -31.81 27.69
C LEU A 10 23.08 -30.80 28.83
N SER A 11 24.02 -29.88 28.82
CA SER A 11 24.08 -28.75 29.76
C SER A 11 22.84 -27.85 29.53
N PHE A 12 21.88 -27.93 30.46
CA PHE A 12 20.67 -27.15 30.45
C PHE A 12 20.99 -25.74 30.96
N PHE A 13 21.23 -24.80 30.05
CA PHE A 13 21.28 -23.38 30.40
C PHE A 13 19.87 -22.90 30.71
N LEU A 14 19.54 -22.79 31.99
CA LEU A 14 18.36 -22.10 32.48
C LEU A 14 18.52 -20.60 32.23
N ILE A 15 17.99 -20.11 31.13
CA ILE A 15 17.74 -18.69 30.96
C ILE A 15 16.41 -18.41 31.66
N ALA A 16 16.50 -17.84 32.88
CA ALA A 16 15.34 -17.24 33.53
C ALA A 16 14.91 -16.00 32.75
N ALA A 17 13.99 -16.17 31.82
CA ALA A 17 13.28 -15.04 31.24
C ALA A 17 12.24 -14.59 32.25
N CYS A 18 12.45 -13.44 32.87
CA CYS A 18 11.42 -12.72 33.60
C CYS A 18 10.28 -12.42 32.63
N SER A 19 9.18 -13.13 32.76
CA SER A 19 7.93 -12.78 32.12
C SER A 19 7.25 -11.72 32.97
N ASP A 20 7.56 -10.44 32.73
CA ASP A 20 6.68 -9.36 33.13
C ASP A 20 5.46 -9.36 32.20
N SER A 21 4.42 -10.01 32.70
CA SER A 21 3.08 -9.94 32.13
C SER A 21 2.47 -8.58 32.48
N SER A 22 2.99 -7.51 31.87
CA SER A 22 2.27 -6.24 31.79
C SER A 22 1.43 -6.26 30.52
N ASN A 23 0.16 -6.60 30.71
CA ASN A 23 -0.92 -6.53 29.73
C ASN A 23 -1.17 -5.05 29.34
N SER A 24 -0.23 -4.49 28.57
CA SER A 24 -0.43 -3.20 27.91
C SER A 24 -1.13 -3.47 26.58
N LYS A 25 -2.45 -3.48 26.62
CA LYS A 25 -3.25 -3.24 25.42
C LYS A 25 -2.96 -1.81 24.95
N ASN A 26 -1.85 -1.62 24.26
CA ASN A 26 -1.66 -0.43 23.45
C ASN A 26 -2.62 -0.53 22.28
N VAL A 27 -3.88 -0.12 22.55
CA VAL A 27 -4.79 0.29 21.50
C VAL A 27 -4.12 1.50 20.87
N ILE A 28 -3.49 1.27 19.73
CA ILE A 28 -3.02 2.35 18.86
C ILE A 28 -4.29 3.08 18.44
N LYS A 29 -4.60 4.16 19.17
CA LYS A 29 -5.64 5.09 18.76
C LYS A 29 -5.30 5.52 17.33
N PRO A 30 -6.24 5.41 16.36
CA PRO A 30 -6.03 5.98 15.05
C PRO A 30 -5.62 7.43 15.25
N LEU A 31 -4.46 7.82 14.75
CA LEU A 31 -4.09 9.23 14.69
C LEU A 31 -5.20 9.92 13.90
N GLU A 32 -6.00 10.76 14.59
CA GLU A 32 -6.83 11.74 13.89
C GLU A 32 -5.87 12.66 13.14
N VAL A 33 -5.61 12.31 11.90
CA VAL A 33 -4.90 13.18 10.96
C VAL A 33 -5.85 14.35 10.73
N LYS A 34 -5.73 15.40 11.54
CA LYS A 34 -6.30 16.71 11.23
C LYS A 34 -5.63 17.13 9.91
N SER A 35 -6.30 16.82 8.80
CA SER A 35 -5.89 17.31 7.49
C SER A 35 -6.15 18.82 7.45
N THR A 36 -5.22 19.60 7.95
CA THR A 36 -5.07 20.97 7.51
C THR A 36 -4.55 20.91 6.08
N VAL A 37 -5.45 20.56 5.15
CA VAL A 37 -5.20 20.71 3.74
C VAL A 37 -5.16 22.20 3.49
N GLU A 38 -3.96 22.78 3.58
CA GLU A 38 -3.73 24.13 3.10
C GLU A 38 -4.11 24.13 1.61
N LYS A 39 -5.16 24.85 1.27
CA LYS A 39 -5.51 25.05 -0.14
C LYS A 39 -4.36 25.81 -0.78
N LEU A 40 -3.50 25.09 -1.49
CA LEU A 40 -2.45 25.70 -2.27
C LEU A 40 -3.09 26.70 -3.24
N ASN A 41 -2.93 27.98 -3.00
CA ASN A 41 -3.29 29.03 -3.93
C ASN A 41 -2.28 29.00 -5.09
N ILE A 42 -2.52 28.10 -6.04
CA ILE A 42 -1.64 27.94 -7.20
C ILE A 42 -1.98 29.04 -8.17
N VAL A 43 -1.19 30.09 -8.16
CA VAL A 43 -1.23 31.11 -9.20
C VAL A 43 -0.54 30.51 -10.42
N ARG A 44 -1.37 30.10 -11.41
CA ARG A 44 -0.83 29.68 -12.71
C ARG A 44 -0.25 30.93 -13.40
N PRO A 45 0.98 30.85 -13.93
CA PRO A 45 1.50 31.94 -14.75
C PRO A 45 0.59 32.18 -15.96
N LEU A 46 0.51 33.43 -16.40
CA LEU A 46 -0.25 33.78 -17.61
C LEU A 46 0.29 32.96 -18.79
N PRO A 47 -0.60 32.49 -19.69
CA PRO A 47 -0.19 31.76 -20.87
C PRO A 47 0.83 32.58 -21.69
N ASN A 48 1.96 31.96 -22.02
CA ASN A 48 2.91 32.54 -22.93
C ASN A 48 2.49 32.23 -24.38
N PRO A 49 2.18 33.24 -25.21
CA PRO A 49 1.71 33.00 -26.56
C PRO A 49 2.73 32.27 -27.45
N ASN A 50 4.01 32.29 -27.06
CA ASN A 50 5.07 31.68 -27.86
C ASN A 50 5.35 30.23 -27.50
N LYS A 51 5.41 29.90 -26.22
CA LYS A 51 5.62 28.51 -25.73
C LYS A 51 5.22 28.39 -24.25
N ASN A 52 4.42 27.38 -23.95
CA ASN A 52 4.12 26.97 -22.58
C ASN A 52 4.64 25.55 -22.35
N ALA A 53 5.26 25.29 -21.19
CA ALA A 53 5.59 23.96 -20.74
C ALA A 53 4.41 23.42 -19.94
N TYR A 54 3.89 22.26 -20.35
CA TYR A 54 2.87 21.51 -19.64
C TYR A 54 3.48 20.26 -19.05
N PHE A 55 3.10 19.94 -17.82
CA PHE A 55 3.63 18.79 -17.08
C PHE A 55 2.48 17.86 -16.69
N GLY A 56 2.63 16.61 -17.01
CA GLY A 56 1.61 15.61 -16.74
C GLY A 56 2.11 14.21 -16.94
N ASP A 57 1.21 13.24 -16.78
CA ASP A 57 1.49 11.83 -16.95
C ASP A 57 0.34 11.15 -17.69
N LEU A 58 0.66 10.35 -18.68
CA LEU A 58 -0.26 9.55 -19.50
C LEU A 58 -0.04 8.05 -19.34
N HIS A 59 0.79 7.64 -18.40
CA HIS A 59 1.07 6.25 -18.11
C HIS A 59 0.99 5.99 -16.61
N VAL A 60 -0.22 5.80 -16.11
CA VAL A 60 -0.50 5.66 -14.68
C VAL A 60 -1.33 4.43 -14.43
N HIS A 61 -0.81 3.57 -13.57
CA HIS A 61 -1.50 2.37 -13.12
C HIS A 61 -2.00 2.55 -11.69
N THR A 62 -3.20 2.06 -11.42
CA THR A 62 -3.83 2.08 -10.08
C THR A 62 -3.96 0.67 -9.52
N GLY A 63 -4.57 0.53 -8.37
CA GLY A 63 -4.87 -0.78 -7.79
C GLY A 63 -5.82 -1.65 -8.66
N ASN A 64 -6.34 -1.13 -9.76
CA ASN A 64 -7.08 -1.93 -10.74
C ASN A 64 -6.17 -2.62 -11.75
N SER A 65 -4.94 -2.15 -11.93
CA SER A 65 -3.94 -2.78 -12.80
C SER A 65 -3.31 -3.96 -12.05
N PHE A 66 -3.20 -5.11 -12.70
CA PHE A 66 -2.70 -6.33 -12.07
C PHE A 66 -1.27 -6.18 -11.53
N ASP A 67 -0.41 -5.51 -12.29
CA ASP A 67 0.99 -5.26 -11.95
C ASP A 67 1.10 -4.29 -10.76
N ALA A 68 0.43 -3.13 -10.85
CA ALA A 68 0.46 -2.14 -9.78
C ALA A 68 -0.08 -2.70 -8.45
N TYR A 69 -1.16 -3.47 -8.50
CA TYR A 69 -1.69 -4.12 -7.30
C TYR A 69 -0.72 -5.11 -6.71
N THR A 70 -0.06 -5.92 -7.56
CA THR A 70 0.93 -6.91 -7.11
C THR A 70 2.13 -6.24 -6.42
N PHE A 71 2.50 -5.03 -6.86
CA PHE A 71 3.57 -4.24 -6.25
C PHE A 71 3.12 -3.30 -5.11
N GLY A 72 1.91 -3.47 -4.60
CA GLY A 72 1.45 -2.77 -3.40
C GLY A 72 0.60 -1.53 -3.65
N THR A 73 0.23 -1.20 -4.89
CA THR A 73 -0.65 -0.07 -5.17
C THR A 73 -2.10 -0.44 -4.89
N ILE A 74 -2.70 0.17 -3.88
CA ILE A 74 -4.12 -0.04 -3.51
C ILE A 74 -5.02 1.15 -3.88
N ASN A 75 -4.43 2.29 -4.25
CA ASN A 75 -5.15 3.50 -4.61
C ASN A 75 -6.04 3.28 -5.84
N THR A 76 -7.20 3.92 -5.81
CA THR A 76 -8.19 3.84 -6.90
C THR A 76 -7.89 4.87 -8.00
N PRO A 77 -8.50 4.74 -9.19
CA PRO A 77 -8.45 5.81 -10.21
C PRO A 77 -8.89 7.16 -9.67
N LYS A 78 -9.88 7.19 -8.77
CA LYS A 78 -10.34 8.42 -8.12
C LYS A 78 -9.24 9.07 -7.29
N ASP A 79 -8.48 8.25 -6.53
CA ASP A 79 -7.36 8.75 -5.72
C ASP A 79 -6.24 9.25 -6.62
N ALA A 80 -5.94 8.56 -7.71
CA ALA A 80 -4.96 8.99 -8.70
C ALA A 80 -5.29 10.37 -9.30
N TYR A 81 -6.54 10.59 -9.73
CA TYR A 81 -6.98 11.91 -10.20
C TYR A 81 -7.02 12.97 -9.09
N LYS A 82 -7.33 12.57 -7.84
CA LYS A 82 -7.25 13.46 -6.69
C LYS A 82 -5.82 13.94 -6.47
N TYR A 83 -4.85 13.03 -6.53
CA TYR A 83 -3.43 13.32 -6.41
C TYR A 83 -2.95 14.24 -7.54
N ALA A 84 -3.29 13.92 -8.79
CA ALA A 84 -2.93 14.73 -9.96
C ALA A 84 -3.41 16.19 -9.86
N ARG A 85 -4.54 16.43 -9.19
CA ARG A 85 -5.07 17.78 -8.92
C ARG A 85 -4.36 18.49 -7.76
N GLY A 86 -3.31 17.90 -7.19
CA GLY A 86 -2.55 18.47 -6.08
C GLY A 86 -3.20 18.28 -4.71
N ASN A 87 -4.14 17.35 -4.57
CA ASN A 87 -4.71 17.02 -3.27
C ASN A 87 -3.91 15.89 -2.61
N ALA A 88 -3.84 15.91 -1.29
CA ALA A 88 -3.21 14.84 -0.53
C ALA A 88 -4.01 13.53 -0.65
N ILE A 89 -3.29 12.42 -0.78
CA ILE A 89 -3.81 11.06 -0.69
C ILE A 89 -2.98 10.27 0.30
N VAL A 90 -3.51 9.12 0.75
CA VAL A 90 -2.77 8.22 1.64
C VAL A 90 -1.93 7.26 0.78
N HIS A 91 -0.65 7.19 1.05
CA HIS A 91 0.23 6.16 0.51
C HIS A 91 -0.13 4.80 1.13
N PRO A 92 0.02 3.66 0.44
CA PRO A 92 -0.25 2.33 1.03
C PRO A 92 0.45 2.08 2.37
N SER A 93 1.63 2.67 2.60
CA SER A 93 2.34 2.60 3.89
C SER A 93 1.81 3.57 4.96
N GLY A 94 0.65 4.20 4.77
CA GLY A 94 -0.07 4.97 5.79
C GLY A 94 0.29 6.45 5.94
N TYR A 95 1.26 6.98 5.20
CA TYR A 95 1.60 8.40 5.22
C TYR A 95 0.91 9.19 4.09
N LEU A 96 0.79 10.51 4.26
CA LEU A 96 0.22 11.39 3.24
C LEU A 96 1.26 11.77 2.19
N ILE A 97 0.85 11.74 0.93
CA ILE A 97 1.61 12.25 -0.21
C ILE A 97 0.80 13.30 -0.95
N GLN A 98 1.48 14.32 -1.45
CA GLN A 98 0.86 15.42 -2.16
C GLN A 98 1.84 16.02 -3.17
N LEU A 99 1.35 16.37 -4.36
CA LEU A 99 2.15 17.12 -5.31
C LEU A 99 2.27 18.58 -4.87
N SER A 100 3.43 19.19 -5.10
CA SER A 100 3.67 20.62 -4.83
C SER A 100 2.83 21.54 -5.73
N ARG A 101 2.38 21.02 -6.89
CA ARG A 101 1.47 21.68 -7.82
C ARG A 101 0.63 20.64 -8.58
N PRO A 102 -0.60 20.96 -9.03
CA PRO A 102 -1.35 20.09 -9.90
C PRO A 102 -0.63 19.81 -11.22
N LEU A 103 -0.89 18.65 -11.79
CA LEU A 103 -0.50 18.33 -13.16
C LEU A 103 -1.42 19.05 -14.16
N ASP A 104 -0.88 19.39 -15.33
CA ASP A 104 -1.64 20.05 -16.40
C ASP A 104 -2.49 19.05 -17.19
N PHE A 105 -2.00 17.80 -17.32
CA PHE A 105 -2.73 16.69 -17.93
C PHE A 105 -2.41 15.38 -17.19
N TYR A 106 -3.35 14.44 -17.23
CA TYR A 106 -3.21 13.18 -16.52
C TYR A 106 -4.20 12.15 -17.06
N ALA A 107 -3.75 10.93 -17.26
CA ALA A 107 -4.61 9.82 -17.61
C ALA A 107 -4.24 8.55 -16.83
N VAL A 108 -5.25 7.91 -16.23
CA VAL A 108 -5.11 6.56 -15.71
C VAL A 108 -5.20 5.58 -16.87
N THR A 109 -4.21 4.70 -16.96
CA THR A 109 -4.02 3.75 -18.06
C THR A 109 -3.80 2.34 -17.53
N ASP A 110 -4.69 1.91 -16.63
CA ASP A 110 -4.66 0.56 -16.09
C ASP A 110 -4.71 -0.49 -17.20
N HIS A 111 -3.99 -1.60 -17.00
CA HIS A 111 -4.09 -2.73 -17.92
C HIS A 111 -5.52 -3.24 -18.02
N GLY A 112 -6.05 -3.35 -19.24
CA GLY A 112 -7.36 -3.94 -19.49
C GLY A 112 -7.41 -5.45 -19.20
N ILE A 113 -6.27 -6.14 -19.41
CA ILE A 113 -6.15 -7.56 -19.05
C ILE A 113 -6.12 -7.69 -17.52
N PHE A 114 -6.94 -8.60 -16.99
CA PHE A 114 -7.09 -8.85 -15.56
C PHE A 114 -7.41 -7.61 -14.71
N MET A 115 -8.05 -6.61 -15.30
CA MET A 115 -8.43 -5.37 -14.60
C MET A 115 -9.26 -5.69 -13.35
N GLY A 116 -8.74 -5.28 -12.18
CA GLY A 116 -9.37 -5.49 -10.87
C GLY A 116 -9.32 -6.93 -10.35
N LEU A 117 -8.89 -7.90 -11.15
CA LEU A 117 -8.96 -9.32 -10.79
C LEU A 117 -8.07 -9.67 -9.60
N MET A 118 -6.90 -9.04 -9.49
CA MET A 118 -5.98 -9.27 -8.37
C MET A 118 -6.59 -8.86 -7.03
N LYS A 119 -7.33 -7.76 -7.01
CA LYS A 119 -8.05 -7.31 -5.81
C LYS A 119 -9.13 -8.31 -5.40
N VAL A 120 -9.90 -8.80 -6.38
CA VAL A 120 -10.97 -9.79 -6.14
C VAL A 120 -10.38 -11.12 -5.70
N ALA A 121 -9.22 -11.52 -6.22
CA ALA A 121 -8.54 -12.75 -5.80
C ALA A 121 -7.94 -12.62 -4.38
N ALA A 122 -7.46 -11.44 -4.01
CA ALA A 122 -6.90 -11.17 -2.68
C ALA A 122 -7.98 -11.07 -1.59
N ASP A 123 -9.17 -10.60 -1.93
CA ASP A 123 -10.31 -10.51 -1.01
C ASP A 123 -10.86 -11.89 -0.68
N THR A 124 -10.51 -12.41 0.50
CA THR A 124 -10.93 -13.73 0.97
C THR A 124 -12.45 -13.90 1.15
N THR A 125 -13.21 -12.80 1.10
CA THR A 125 -14.68 -12.82 1.16
C THR A 125 -15.32 -13.00 -0.23
N SER A 126 -14.54 -12.83 -1.29
CA SER A 126 -15.04 -12.97 -2.67
C SER A 126 -15.28 -14.43 -3.06
N GLU A 127 -16.26 -14.66 -3.94
CA GLU A 127 -16.49 -16.02 -4.50
C GLU A 127 -15.29 -16.47 -5.34
N PHE A 128 -14.60 -15.53 -6.01
CA PHE A 128 -13.46 -15.84 -6.83
C PHE A 128 -12.25 -16.32 -6.01
N SER A 129 -12.08 -15.81 -4.79
CA SER A 129 -11.00 -16.24 -3.90
C SER A 129 -11.11 -17.69 -3.42
N LYS A 130 -12.26 -18.35 -3.63
CA LYS A 130 -12.46 -19.76 -3.27
C LYS A 130 -11.73 -20.73 -4.18
N TYR A 131 -11.29 -20.29 -5.36
CA TYR A 131 -10.53 -21.14 -6.28
C TYR A 131 -9.10 -21.36 -5.75
N GLU A 132 -8.62 -22.60 -5.89
CA GLU A 132 -7.30 -23.02 -5.36
C GLU A 132 -6.15 -22.12 -5.85
N PHE A 133 -6.18 -21.76 -7.13
CA PHE A 133 -5.12 -20.96 -7.75
C PHE A 133 -5.05 -19.51 -7.23
N THR A 134 -6.07 -19.01 -6.53
CA THR A 134 -6.06 -17.66 -5.95
C THR A 134 -5.46 -17.61 -4.55
N LYS A 135 -5.32 -18.74 -3.88
CA LYS A 135 -4.81 -18.79 -2.50
C LYS A 135 -3.50 -18.08 -2.25
N PRO A 136 -2.51 -18.14 -3.17
CA PRO A 136 -1.26 -17.39 -2.99
C PRO A 136 -1.43 -15.86 -2.99
N LEU A 137 -2.60 -15.36 -3.40
CA LEU A 137 -2.92 -13.95 -3.48
C LEU A 137 -3.74 -13.44 -2.30
N HIS A 138 -4.22 -14.35 -1.43
CA HIS A 138 -5.06 -13.98 -0.29
C HIS A 138 -4.37 -12.95 0.60
N ASN A 139 -5.13 -11.93 1.00
CA ASN A 139 -4.68 -10.83 1.84
C ASN A 139 -3.46 -10.06 1.27
N LEU A 140 -3.21 -10.19 -0.02
CA LEU A 140 -2.16 -9.39 -0.68
C LEU A 140 -2.48 -7.91 -0.49
N ASN A 141 -1.51 -7.15 0.04
CA ASN A 141 -1.61 -5.72 0.39
C ASN A 141 -2.54 -5.39 1.58
N GLU A 142 -2.95 -6.37 2.37
CA GLU A 142 -3.52 -6.11 3.68
C GLU A 142 -2.38 -5.99 4.72
N SER A 143 -2.36 -4.88 5.44
CA SER A 143 -1.37 -4.56 6.48
C SER A 143 -1.97 -4.69 7.87
#